data_191968b83b98ab4168aecc86abc2dfcf
#
_entry.id   191968b83b98ab4168aecc86abc2dfcf
#
_cell.length_a   1.000
_cell.length_b   1.000
_cell.length_c   1.000
_cell.angle_alpha   90.00
_cell.angle_beta   90.00
_cell.angle_gamma   90.00
#
_symmetry.space_group_name_H-M   'P 1'
#
loop_
_entity.id
_entity.type
_entity.pdbx_description
1 polymer ?
#
loop_
_entity_poly.entity_id
_entity_poly.type
_entity_poly.pdbx_seq_one_letter_code
_entity_poly.pdbx_strand_id
1 'polypeptide(L)'
;MKPIYALAAVALLASPAAAAPGSIEFCTGMGEIAQLIMETRQIGAPLHAVANDLGGRLDGAELDLALALTEAAYNEPLYSSDEYKQRAAFEFASDVFRLCRED
;
A
#
# COMPACT_ATOMS: atom_id res chain seq x y z
N MET A 1 30.18 -9.97 19.28
CA MET A 1 29.16 -9.37 20.13
C MET A 1 28.79 -8.00 19.67
N LYS A 2 29.72 -7.09 19.79
CA LYS A 2 29.48 -5.69 19.45
C LYS A 2 29.04 -5.46 18.02
N PRO A 3 29.60 -6.18 17.04
CA PRO A 3 29.15 -5.99 15.65
C PRO A 3 27.68 -6.28 15.47
N ILE A 4 27.16 -7.26 16.21
CA ILE A 4 25.75 -7.61 16.10
C ILE A 4 24.88 -6.48 16.61
N TYR A 5 25.26 -5.87 17.70
CA TYR A 5 24.49 -4.76 18.26
C TYR A 5 24.52 -3.56 17.33
N ALA A 6 25.66 -3.30 16.71
CA ALA A 6 25.77 -2.19 15.78
C ALA A 6 24.84 -2.37 14.58
N LEU A 7 24.75 -3.58 14.09
CA LEU A 7 23.87 -3.86 12.95
C LEU A 7 22.41 -3.66 13.32
N ALA A 8 22.03 -4.08 14.51
CA ALA A 8 20.65 -3.89 14.95
C ALA A 8 20.30 -2.42 15.05
N ALA A 9 21.22 -1.62 15.57
CA ALA A 9 20.99 -0.19 15.70
C ALA A 9 20.82 0.47 14.32
N VAL A 10 21.64 0.06 13.37
CA VAL A 10 21.55 0.61 12.01
C VAL A 10 20.20 0.28 11.40
N ALA A 11 19.75 -0.95 11.57
CA ALA A 11 18.45 -1.35 11.01
C ALA A 11 17.31 -0.51 11.59
N LEU A 12 17.36 -0.26 12.88
CA LEU A 12 16.31 0.53 13.51
C LEU A 12 16.30 1.97 13.03
N LEU A 13 17.47 2.55 12.83
CA LEU A 13 17.56 3.90 12.34
C LEU A 13 17.11 4.03 10.90
N ALA A 14 17.43 3.03 10.07
CA ALA A 14 17.08 3.07 8.66
C ALA A 14 15.58 3.04 8.44
N SER A 15 14.85 2.23 9.18
CA SER A 15 13.41 2.09 8.99
C SER A 15 12.64 3.39 9.14
N PRO A 16 12.77 4.11 10.25
CA PRO A 16 12.02 5.36 10.41
C PRO A 16 12.41 6.41 9.38
N ALA A 17 13.70 6.48 9.05
CA ALA A 17 14.16 7.46 8.10
C ALA A 17 13.59 7.22 6.71
N ALA A 18 13.51 5.93 6.31
CA ALA A 18 13.00 5.57 5.00
C ALA A 18 11.49 5.80 4.90
N ALA A 19 10.80 5.88 6.01
CA ALA A 19 9.35 6.02 6.03
C ALA A 19 8.88 7.46 6.09
N ALA A 20 9.75 8.44 5.85
CA ALA A 20 9.37 9.84 5.90
C ALA A 20 8.27 10.13 4.86
N PRO A 21 7.18 10.80 5.28
CA PRO A 21 6.08 11.09 4.36
C PRO A 21 6.56 11.86 3.13
N GLY A 22 6.05 11.49 1.97
CA GLY A 22 6.38 12.14 0.71
C GLY A 22 7.71 11.71 0.11
N SER A 23 8.51 10.92 0.81
CA SER A 23 9.76 10.42 0.25
C SER A 23 9.47 9.37 -0.82
N ILE A 24 10.46 9.15 -1.71
CA ILE A 24 10.29 8.12 -2.74
C ILE A 24 10.06 6.76 -2.10
N GLU A 25 10.81 6.45 -1.05
CA GLU A 25 10.67 5.16 -0.38
C GLU A 25 9.29 4.98 0.24
N PHE A 26 8.81 6.00 0.94
CA PHE A 26 7.48 5.94 1.53
C PHE A 26 6.42 5.80 0.46
N CYS A 27 6.50 6.60 -0.60
CA CYS A 27 5.50 6.59 -1.66
C CYS A 27 5.54 5.33 -2.49
N THR A 28 6.74 4.71 -2.65
CA THR A 28 6.85 3.41 -3.29
C THR A 28 6.10 2.37 -2.48
N GLY A 29 6.26 2.39 -1.16
CA GLY A 29 5.52 1.48 -0.29
C GLY A 29 4.02 1.67 -0.40
N MET A 30 3.57 2.92 -0.47
CA MET A 30 2.16 3.21 -0.64
C MET A 30 1.64 2.68 -1.97
N GLY A 31 2.43 2.83 -3.04
CA GLY A 31 2.06 2.29 -4.35
C GLY A 31 1.95 0.78 -4.34
N GLU A 32 2.86 0.10 -3.63
CA GLU A 32 2.81 -1.35 -3.54
C GLU A 32 1.58 -1.83 -2.79
N ILE A 33 1.21 -1.14 -1.72
CA ILE A 33 -0.01 -1.47 -0.98
C ILE A 33 -1.22 -1.24 -1.88
N ALA A 34 -1.24 -0.13 -2.59
CA ALA A 34 -2.33 0.18 -3.51
C ALA A 34 -2.47 -0.88 -4.59
N GLN A 35 -1.34 -1.37 -5.13
CA GLN A 35 -1.38 -2.41 -6.13
C GLN A 35 -2.03 -3.68 -5.60
N LEU A 36 -1.64 -4.11 -4.39
CA LEU A 36 -2.22 -5.30 -3.78
C LEU A 36 -3.71 -5.14 -3.53
N ILE A 37 -4.12 -3.95 -3.09
CA ILE A 37 -5.53 -3.68 -2.84
C ILE A 37 -6.33 -3.79 -4.14
N MET A 38 -5.82 -3.18 -5.21
CA MET A 38 -6.52 -3.24 -6.50
C MET A 38 -6.53 -4.66 -7.08
N GLU A 39 -5.44 -5.40 -6.92
CA GLU A 39 -5.41 -6.80 -7.33
C GLU A 39 -6.49 -7.59 -6.60
N THR A 40 -6.65 -7.34 -5.31
CA THR A 40 -7.68 -8.00 -4.51
C THR A 40 -9.07 -7.61 -4.99
N ARG A 41 -9.28 -6.33 -5.32
CA ARG A 41 -10.52 -5.87 -5.91
C ARG A 41 -10.81 -6.62 -7.20
N GLN A 42 -9.80 -6.76 -8.05
CA GLN A 42 -9.98 -7.31 -9.40
C GLN A 42 -10.22 -8.83 -9.40
N ILE A 43 -9.84 -9.52 -8.35
CA ILE A 43 -10.20 -10.94 -8.22
C ILE A 43 -11.59 -11.13 -7.62
N GLY A 44 -12.28 -10.03 -7.30
CA GLY A 44 -13.66 -10.09 -6.86
C GLY A 44 -13.88 -10.21 -5.38
N ALA A 45 -12.86 -9.98 -4.55
CA ALA A 45 -13.06 -10.02 -3.10
C ALA A 45 -14.00 -8.90 -2.68
N PRO A 46 -14.96 -9.18 -1.79
CA PRO A 46 -15.88 -8.13 -1.36
C PRO A 46 -15.20 -7.11 -0.46
N LEU A 47 -15.68 -5.88 -0.54
CA LEU A 47 -15.08 -4.76 0.19
C LEU A 47 -14.97 -5.04 1.69
N HIS A 48 -16.03 -5.55 2.30
CA HIS A 48 -16.01 -5.76 3.74
C HIS A 48 -14.98 -6.80 4.16
N ALA A 49 -14.71 -7.79 3.32
CA ALA A 49 -13.71 -8.80 3.63
C ALA A 49 -12.30 -8.20 3.63
N VAL A 50 -12.03 -7.34 2.65
CA VAL A 50 -10.73 -6.66 2.58
C VAL A 50 -10.57 -5.72 3.77
N ALA A 51 -11.61 -4.96 4.09
CA ALA A 51 -11.57 -4.04 5.23
C ALA A 51 -11.32 -4.80 6.53
N ASN A 52 -11.98 -5.94 6.70
CA ASN A 52 -11.80 -6.75 7.91
C ASN A 52 -10.38 -7.30 8.01
N ASP A 53 -9.82 -7.76 6.90
CA ASP A 53 -8.45 -8.25 6.89
C ASP A 53 -7.45 -7.14 7.25
N LEU A 54 -7.64 -5.96 6.67
CA LEU A 54 -6.78 -4.83 6.99
C LEU A 54 -6.87 -4.45 8.45
N GLY A 55 -8.08 -4.48 9.02
CA GLY A 55 -8.29 -4.16 10.43
C GLY A 55 -7.60 -5.12 11.37
N GLY A 56 -7.34 -6.35 10.91
CA GLY A 56 -6.59 -7.31 11.70
C GLY A 56 -5.08 -7.17 11.61
N ARG A 57 -4.60 -6.36 10.66
CA ARG A 57 -3.15 -6.20 10.43
C ARG A 57 -2.63 -4.82 10.76
N LEU A 58 -3.47 -3.81 10.64
CA LEU A 58 -3.07 -2.41 10.78
C LEU A 58 -3.95 -1.74 11.81
N ASP A 59 -3.49 -0.62 12.33
CA ASP A 59 -4.30 0.20 13.23
C ASP A 59 -3.94 1.67 13.03
N GLY A 60 -4.73 2.54 13.67
CA GLY A 60 -4.46 3.97 13.67
C GLY A 60 -4.46 4.58 12.28
N ALA A 61 -3.55 5.50 12.07
CA ALA A 61 -3.47 6.26 10.82
C ALA A 61 -3.18 5.36 9.63
N GLU A 62 -2.39 4.31 9.84
CA GLU A 62 -2.08 3.37 8.75
C GLU A 62 -3.34 2.65 8.28
N LEU A 63 -4.17 2.22 9.22
CA LEU A 63 -5.42 1.58 8.86
C LEU A 63 -6.34 2.54 8.14
N ASP A 64 -6.45 3.77 8.64
CA ASP A 64 -7.30 4.77 8.00
C ASP A 64 -6.89 5.00 6.56
N LEU A 65 -5.59 5.11 6.31
CA LEU A 65 -5.09 5.33 4.97
C LEU A 65 -5.34 4.11 4.07
N ALA A 66 -5.09 2.91 4.59
CA ALA A 66 -5.33 1.69 3.83
C ALA A 66 -6.81 1.53 3.48
N LEU A 67 -7.70 1.89 4.39
CA LEU A 67 -9.14 1.83 4.12
C LEU A 67 -9.53 2.85 3.06
N ALA A 68 -8.95 4.05 3.09
CA ALA A 68 -9.23 5.06 2.08
C ALA A 68 -8.79 4.57 0.69
N LEU A 69 -7.62 3.94 0.61
CA LEU A 69 -7.14 3.36 -0.65
C LEU A 69 -8.07 2.24 -1.11
N THR A 70 -8.55 1.44 -0.17
CA THR A 70 -9.46 0.34 -0.49
C THR A 70 -10.76 0.88 -1.08
N GLU A 71 -11.33 1.91 -0.46
CA GLU A 71 -12.55 2.50 -0.99
C GLU A 71 -12.33 3.07 -2.39
N ALA A 72 -11.20 3.71 -2.61
CA ALA A 72 -10.89 4.23 -3.94
C ALA A 72 -10.78 3.11 -4.96
N ALA A 73 -10.13 2.00 -4.60
CA ALA A 73 -10.00 0.87 -5.50
C ALA A 73 -11.36 0.27 -5.83
N TYR A 74 -12.28 0.23 -4.86
CA TYR A 74 -13.59 -0.36 -5.07
C TYR A 74 -14.53 0.56 -5.84
N ASN A 75 -14.15 1.80 -6.07
CA ASN A 75 -14.85 2.67 -7.00
C ASN A 75 -14.46 2.41 -8.45
N GLU A 76 -13.36 1.69 -8.66
CA GLU A 76 -12.95 1.31 -10.01
C GLU A 76 -13.75 0.12 -10.50
N PRO A 77 -13.96 0.02 -11.82
CA PRO A 77 -14.70 -1.12 -12.38
C PRO A 77 -14.00 -2.45 -12.14
N LEU A 78 -14.79 -3.50 -12.06
CA LEU A 78 -14.27 -4.87 -12.07
C LEU A 78 -14.13 -5.27 -13.53
N TYR A 79 -12.91 -5.32 -14.02
CA TYR A 79 -12.66 -5.64 -15.43
C TYR A 79 -12.80 -7.13 -15.66
N SER A 80 -13.07 -7.51 -16.91
CA SER A 80 -13.35 -8.90 -17.23
C SER A 80 -12.11 -9.65 -17.76
N SER A 81 -11.11 -8.95 -18.31
CA SER A 81 -9.93 -9.61 -18.82
C SER A 81 -8.78 -9.49 -17.83
N ASP A 82 -7.91 -10.52 -17.83
CA ASP A 82 -6.74 -10.50 -16.96
C ASP A 82 -5.82 -9.32 -17.29
N GLU A 83 -5.73 -8.98 -18.56
CA GLU A 83 -4.89 -7.87 -19.00
C GLU A 83 -5.37 -6.55 -18.38
N TYR A 84 -6.66 -6.30 -18.44
CA TYR A 84 -7.22 -5.06 -17.89
C TYR A 84 -7.19 -5.06 -16.37
N LYS A 85 -7.36 -6.22 -15.74
CA LYS A 85 -7.23 -6.31 -14.28
C LYS A 85 -5.82 -5.94 -13.83
N GLN A 86 -4.82 -6.45 -14.54
CA GLN A 86 -3.44 -6.14 -14.19
C GLN A 86 -3.10 -4.69 -14.47
N ARG A 87 -3.59 -4.16 -15.56
CA ARG A 87 -3.39 -2.75 -15.90
C ARG A 87 -4.00 -1.85 -14.84
N ALA A 88 -5.21 -2.20 -14.37
CA ALA A 88 -5.86 -1.43 -13.32
C ALA A 88 -5.02 -1.38 -12.06
N ALA A 89 -4.40 -2.50 -11.69
CA ALA A 89 -3.55 -2.55 -10.50
C ALA A 89 -2.32 -1.66 -10.65
N PHE A 90 -1.67 -1.71 -11.81
CA PHE A 90 -0.48 -0.91 -12.04
C PHE A 90 -0.80 0.58 -12.12
N GLU A 91 -1.90 0.94 -12.78
CA GLU A 91 -2.28 2.35 -12.89
C GLU A 91 -2.70 2.91 -11.55
N PHE A 92 -3.42 2.13 -10.76
CA PHE A 92 -3.80 2.56 -9.44
C PHE A 92 -2.58 2.79 -8.55
N ALA A 93 -1.62 1.88 -8.59
CA ALA A 93 -0.38 2.02 -7.84
C ALA A 93 0.38 3.28 -8.26
N SER A 94 0.45 3.54 -9.56
CA SER A 94 1.15 4.71 -10.08
C SER A 94 0.46 6.01 -9.66
N ASP A 95 -0.87 6.02 -9.69
CA ASP A 95 -1.63 7.18 -9.28
C ASP A 95 -1.41 7.48 -7.80
N VAL A 96 -1.43 6.44 -6.97
CA VAL A 96 -1.20 6.60 -5.54
C VAL A 96 0.21 7.11 -5.28
N PHE A 97 1.20 6.55 -5.98
CA PHE A 97 2.57 7.02 -5.85
C PHE A 97 2.67 8.51 -6.18
N ARG A 98 2.07 8.90 -7.31
CA ARG A 98 2.15 10.29 -7.76
C ARG A 98 1.49 11.23 -6.76
N LEU A 99 0.29 10.88 -6.30
CA LEU A 99 -0.41 11.72 -5.32
C LEU A 99 0.36 11.83 -4.01
N CYS A 100 0.98 10.73 -3.59
CA CYS A 100 1.79 10.71 -2.39
C CYS A 100 2.97 11.68 -2.51
N ARG A 101 3.59 11.72 -3.67
CA ARG A 101 4.75 12.59 -3.90
C ARG A 101 4.38 14.06 -3.99
N GLU A 102 3.16 14.35 -4.41
CA GLU A 102 2.73 15.74 -4.55
C GLU A 102 2.46 16.42 -3.20
N ASP A 103 2.15 15.62 -2.19
CA ASP A 103 1.96 16.13 -0.83
C ASP A 103 3.31 16.37 -0.13
#